data_9552e3beec206112f30ce669cc951b8b
#
_entry.id   9552e3beec206112f30ce669cc951b8b
#
_cell.length_a   1.000
_cell.length_b   1.000
_cell.length_c   1.000
_cell.angle_alpha   90.00
_cell.angle_beta   90.00
_cell.angle_gamma   90.00
#
_symmetry.space_group_name_H-M   'P 1'
#
loop_
_entity.id
_entity.type
_entity.pdbx_description
1 polymer ?
#
loop_
_entity_poly.entity_id
_entity_poly.type
_entity_poly.pdbx_seq_one_letter_code
_entity_poly.pdbx_strand_id
1 'polypeptide(L)'
;MKKILVVVDMQNDFIDGALGTAEAVAIVPKVAEKIKNFDGTVLYTRDTHEENYMETQEGRNLPVPHCIRDTEGWQIRTELQQAGAMVVDKPTFGSRTLAEKLVEMNREETIESITLIGLCTD
;
A
#
# COMPACT_ATOMS: atom_id res chain seq x y z
N MET A 1 15.31 -18.86 4.33
CA MET A 1 15.24 -17.47 3.89
C MET A 1 13.87 -17.19 3.29
N LYS A 2 13.34 -15.99 3.47
CA LYS A 2 12.01 -15.69 2.97
C LYS A 2 12.04 -14.62 1.86
N LYS A 3 11.07 -14.73 0.98
CA LYS A 3 10.82 -13.74 -0.07
C LYS A 3 9.62 -12.90 0.34
N ILE A 4 9.70 -11.60 0.13
CA ILE A 4 8.63 -10.68 0.51
C ILE A 4 8.17 -9.89 -0.71
N LEU A 5 6.87 -9.83 -0.91
CA LEU A 5 6.22 -8.97 -1.89
C LEU A 5 5.52 -7.85 -1.14
N VAL A 6 5.91 -6.62 -1.39
CA VAL A 6 5.26 -5.45 -0.81
C VAL A 6 4.33 -4.84 -1.85
N VAL A 7 3.04 -4.84 -1.56
CA VAL A 7 2.02 -4.24 -2.43
C VAL A 7 1.75 -2.84 -1.91
N VAL A 8 2.22 -1.84 -2.65
CA VAL A 8 2.26 -0.45 -2.20
C VAL A 8 1.00 0.29 -2.60
N ASP A 9 0.22 0.70 -1.59
CA ASP A 9 -0.88 1.66 -1.74
C ASP A 9 -1.90 1.34 -2.85
N MET A 10 -2.23 0.07 -3.04
CA MET A 10 -3.25 -0.34 -4.01
C MET A 10 -4.64 -0.13 -3.42
N GLN A 11 -4.91 1.11 -3.08
CA GLN A 11 -6.14 1.56 -2.44
C GLN A 11 -7.09 2.15 -3.48
N ASN A 12 -8.38 2.12 -3.17
CA ASN A 12 -9.40 2.55 -4.13
C ASN A 12 -9.20 3.99 -4.61
N ASP A 13 -8.83 4.92 -3.70
CA ASP A 13 -8.62 6.31 -4.09
C ASP A 13 -7.51 6.50 -5.12
N PHE A 14 -6.48 5.66 -5.09
CA PHE A 14 -5.39 5.74 -6.06
C PHE A 14 -5.69 4.97 -7.36
N ILE A 15 -6.67 4.09 -7.35
CA ILE A 15 -7.02 3.28 -8.51
C ILE A 15 -8.10 3.96 -9.36
N ASP A 16 -9.26 4.21 -8.78
CA ASP A 16 -10.37 4.83 -9.49
C ASP A 16 -11.14 5.85 -8.65
N GLY A 17 -10.61 6.22 -7.48
CA GLY A 17 -11.19 7.22 -6.60
C GLY A 17 -10.63 8.62 -6.84
N ALA A 18 -10.45 9.38 -5.75
CA ALA A 18 -10.07 10.80 -5.82
C ALA A 18 -8.80 11.08 -6.61
N LEU A 19 -7.82 10.20 -6.56
CA LEU A 19 -6.56 10.33 -7.29
C LEU A 19 -6.36 9.21 -8.31
N GLY A 20 -7.44 8.57 -8.74
CA GLY A 20 -7.38 7.45 -9.67
C GLY A 20 -6.98 7.84 -11.08
N THR A 21 -6.42 6.88 -11.82
CA THR A 21 -6.04 7.06 -13.23
C THR A 21 -6.41 5.81 -14.02
N ALA A 22 -6.49 5.95 -15.35
CA ALA A 22 -6.74 4.81 -16.23
C ALA A 22 -5.60 3.80 -16.15
N GLU A 23 -4.37 4.26 -16.01
CA GLU A 23 -3.20 3.41 -15.87
C GLU A 23 -3.26 2.59 -14.58
N ALA A 24 -3.71 3.20 -13.49
CA ALA A 24 -3.86 2.52 -12.21
C ALA A 24 -4.90 1.40 -12.30
N VAL A 25 -6.04 1.68 -12.94
CA VAL A 25 -7.07 0.65 -13.17
C VAL A 25 -6.51 -0.48 -14.01
N ALA A 26 -5.74 -0.16 -15.04
CA ALA A 26 -5.19 -1.15 -15.96
C ALA A 26 -4.22 -2.12 -15.31
N ILE A 27 -3.49 -1.72 -14.26
CA ILE A 27 -2.53 -2.61 -13.61
C ILE A 27 -3.15 -3.55 -12.58
N VAL A 28 -4.41 -3.31 -12.16
CA VAL A 28 -5.05 -4.13 -11.12
C VAL A 28 -5.00 -5.63 -11.44
N PRO A 29 -5.38 -6.10 -12.65
CA PRO A 29 -5.30 -7.53 -12.95
C PRO A 29 -3.86 -8.07 -12.88
N LYS A 30 -2.88 -7.28 -13.29
CA LYS A 30 -1.46 -7.70 -13.24
C LYS A 30 -0.98 -7.84 -11.81
N VAL A 31 -1.36 -6.90 -10.95
CA VAL A 31 -1.02 -6.95 -9.53
C VAL A 31 -1.69 -8.16 -8.87
N ALA A 32 -2.97 -8.40 -9.19
CA ALA A 32 -3.69 -9.54 -8.65
C ALA A 32 -3.01 -10.85 -9.03
N GLU A 33 -2.57 -11.00 -10.28
CA GLU A 33 -1.86 -12.18 -10.74
C GLU A 33 -0.53 -12.35 -10.01
N LYS A 34 0.21 -11.27 -9.84
CA LYS A 34 1.49 -11.30 -9.13
C LYS A 34 1.32 -11.76 -7.69
N ILE A 35 0.30 -11.25 -7.00
CA ILE A 35 0.00 -11.66 -5.63
C ILE A 35 -0.36 -13.14 -5.56
N LYS A 36 -1.24 -13.57 -6.46
CA LYS A 36 -1.72 -14.96 -6.49
C LYS A 36 -0.58 -15.96 -6.71
N ASN A 37 0.37 -15.59 -7.55
CA ASN A 37 1.46 -16.49 -7.95
C ASN A 37 2.74 -16.30 -7.13
N PHE A 38 2.74 -15.37 -6.19
CA PHE A 38 3.95 -15.11 -5.39
C PHE A 38 4.16 -16.21 -4.36
N ASP A 39 5.34 -16.80 -4.38
CA ASP A 39 5.75 -17.83 -3.42
C ASP A 39 6.55 -17.17 -2.29
N GLY A 40 5.84 -16.75 -1.25
CA GLY A 40 6.45 -16.07 -0.13
C GLY A 40 5.42 -15.28 0.68
N THR A 41 5.90 -14.30 1.42
CA THR A 41 5.07 -13.46 2.27
C THR A 41 4.62 -12.21 1.52
N VAL A 42 3.32 -11.92 1.55
CA VAL A 42 2.76 -10.71 0.95
C VAL A 42 2.46 -9.71 2.06
N LEU A 43 2.95 -8.50 1.88
CA LEU A 43 2.77 -7.39 2.81
C LEU A 43 2.15 -6.22 2.06
N TYR A 44 1.13 -5.61 2.64
CA TYR A 44 0.44 -4.47 2.02
C TYR A 44 0.77 -3.19 2.76
N THR A 45 0.86 -2.08 2.04
CA THR A 45 0.91 -0.77 2.66
C THR A 45 -0.35 0.01 2.32
N ARG A 46 -0.80 0.86 3.25
CA ARG A 46 -1.91 1.77 3.04
C ARG A 46 -1.48 3.17 3.46
N ASP A 47 -1.55 4.11 2.53
CA ASP A 47 -1.44 5.53 2.87
C ASP A 47 -2.66 5.89 3.70
N THR A 48 -2.48 6.54 4.84
CA THR A 48 -3.56 6.77 5.80
C THR A 48 -3.53 8.21 6.28
N HIS A 49 -4.59 8.94 5.98
CA HIS A 49 -4.77 10.32 6.46
C HIS A 49 -5.95 10.38 7.42
N GLU A 50 -5.92 11.36 8.30
CA GLU A 50 -7.03 11.60 9.23
C GLU A 50 -8.02 12.59 8.63
N GLU A 51 -9.16 12.78 9.30
CA GLU A 51 -10.21 13.70 8.81
C GLU A 51 -9.71 15.12 8.62
N ASN A 52 -8.66 15.52 9.34
CA ASN A 52 -8.08 16.86 9.23
C ASN A 52 -7.04 16.98 8.12
N TYR A 53 -7.07 16.11 7.12
CA TYR A 53 -6.08 16.09 6.05
C TYR A 53 -5.83 17.47 5.44
N MET A 54 -6.87 18.24 5.19
CA MET A 54 -6.75 19.58 4.56
C MET A 54 -6.02 20.59 5.45
N GLU A 55 -5.90 20.31 6.74
CA GLU A 55 -5.17 21.16 7.68
C GLU A 55 -3.70 20.79 7.77
N THR A 56 -3.30 19.64 7.19
CA THR A 56 -1.91 19.19 7.19
C THR A 56 -1.11 19.86 6.10
N GLN A 57 0.22 19.78 6.20
CA GLN A 57 1.09 20.30 5.16
C GLN A 57 0.86 19.58 3.83
N GLU A 58 0.65 18.27 3.84
CA GLU A 58 0.32 17.52 2.63
C GLU A 58 -0.99 18.01 2.01
N GLY A 59 -2.01 18.27 2.83
CA GLY A 59 -3.28 18.77 2.36
C GLY A 59 -3.19 20.17 1.76
N ARG A 60 -2.26 20.98 2.23
CA ARG A 60 -2.01 22.32 1.66
C ARG A 60 -1.30 22.23 0.31
N ASN A 61 -0.42 21.25 0.15
CA ASN A 61 0.34 21.04 -1.09
C ASN A 61 -0.47 20.30 -2.14
N LEU A 62 -1.30 19.34 -1.73
CA LEU A 62 -2.18 18.56 -2.57
C LEU A 62 -3.58 18.60 -1.96
N PRO A 63 -4.39 19.60 -2.28
CA PRO A 63 -5.69 19.81 -1.61
C PRO A 63 -6.78 18.88 -2.14
N VAL A 64 -6.49 17.58 -2.22
CA VAL A 64 -7.43 16.54 -2.62
C VAL A 64 -7.51 15.54 -1.47
N PRO A 65 -8.57 15.55 -0.66
CA PRO A 65 -8.73 14.55 0.38
C PRO A 65 -8.75 13.14 -0.23
N HIS A 66 -7.94 12.26 0.30
CA HIS A 66 -7.86 10.88 -0.18
C HIS A 66 -7.34 9.99 0.93
N CYS A 67 -7.64 8.70 0.83
CA CYS A 67 -7.16 7.69 1.79
C CYS A 67 -7.40 8.12 3.24
N ILE A 68 -8.56 8.71 3.50
CA ILE A 68 -8.97 9.08 4.85
C ILE A 68 -9.36 7.81 5.60
N ARG A 69 -8.80 7.63 6.79
CA ARG A 69 -9.02 6.44 7.61
C ARG A 69 -10.50 6.08 7.68
N ASP A 70 -10.78 4.79 7.53
CA ASP A 70 -12.11 4.19 7.61
C ASP A 70 -13.08 4.54 6.47
N THR A 71 -12.60 5.20 5.40
CA THR A 71 -13.42 5.41 4.21
C THR A 71 -13.19 4.29 3.20
N GLU A 72 -14.12 4.14 2.25
CA GLU A 72 -14.00 3.14 1.19
C GLU A 72 -12.77 3.41 0.32
N GLY A 73 -12.46 4.68 0.05
CA GLY A 73 -11.29 5.07 -0.74
C GLY A 73 -9.96 4.67 -0.12
N TRP A 74 -9.91 4.57 1.19
CA TRP A 74 -8.74 4.14 1.96
C TRP A 74 -8.50 2.63 1.87
N GLN A 75 -9.55 1.85 1.62
CA GLN A 75 -9.44 0.39 1.60
C GLN A 75 -8.60 -0.11 0.42
N ILE A 76 -7.86 -1.19 0.66
CA ILE A 76 -7.17 -1.90 -0.41
C ILE A 76 -8.20 -2.52 -1.33
N ARG A 77 -7.97 -2.42 -2.65
CA ARG A 77 -8.87 -2.99 -3.65
C ARG A 77 -9.18 -4.46 -3.32
N THR A 78 -10.45 -4.81 -3.27
CA THR A 78 -10.91 -6.13 -2.82
C THR A 78 -10.24 -7.28 -3.56
N GLU A 79 -10.10 -7.18 -4.88
CA GLU A 79 -9.50 -8.24 -5.71
C GLU A 79 -8.05 -8.52 -5.34
N LEU A 80 -7.39 -7.58 -4.66
CA LEU A 80 -5.98 -7.69 -4.31
C LEU A 80 -5.75 -8.18 -2.88
N GLN A 81 -6.80 -8.27 -2.09
CA GLN A 81 -6.67 -8.68 -0.69
C GLN A 81 -6.39 -10.16 -0.56
N GLN A 82 -5.52 -10.51 0.37
CA GLN A 82 -5.19 -11.88 0.70
C GLN A 82 -5.46 -12.09 2.19
N ALA A 83 -6.24 -13.11 2.51
CA ALA A 83 -6.61 -13.39 3.90
C ALA A 83 -5.38 -13.63 4.77
N GLY A 84 -5.34 -13.00 5.93
CA GLY A 84 -4.24 -13.16 6.87
C GLY A 84 -2.97 -12.39 6.54
N ALA A 85 -2.96 -11.63 5.45
CA ALA A 85 -1.79 -10.83 5.09
C ALA A 85 -1.65 -9.62 6.00
N MET A 86 -0.40 -9.22 6.23
CA MET A 86 -0.09 -8.06 7.07
C MET A 86 -0.30 -6.76 6.29
N VAL A 87 -0.86 -5.76 6.97
CA VAL A 87 -1.08 -4.44 6.40
C VAL A 87 -0.38 -3.40 7.27
N VAL A 88 0.41 -2.54 6.63
CA VAL A 88 1.12 -1.45 7.29
C VAL A 88 0.48 -0.13 6.90
N ASP A 89 -0.08 0.59 7.86
CA ASP A 89 -0.66 1.90 7.63
C ASP A 89 0.42 2.97 7.76
N LYS A 90 0.53 3.85 6.75
CA LYS A 90 1.53 4.90 6.70
C LYS A 90 0.87 6.25 6.85
N PRO A 91 1.28 7.08 7.82
CA PRO A 91 0.68 8.41 7.99
C PRO A 91 1.21 9.45 6.99
N THR A 92 2.35 9.19 6.35
CA THR A 92 2.98 10.10 5.39
C THR A 92 3.61 9.33 4.25
N PHE A 93 4.04 10.05 3.22
CA PHE A 93 4.82 9.43 2.13
C PHE A 93 6.09 8.80 2.66
N GLY A 94 6.52 7.74 1.99
CA GLY A 94 7.62 6.94 2.47
C GLY A 94 7.16 6.16 3.69
N SER A 95 7.99 5.30 4.22
CA SER A 95 7.51 4.51 5.34
C SER A 95 8.63 4.06 6.26
N ARG A 96 8.83 4.85 7.32
CA ARG A 96 9.65 4.40 8.42
C ARG A 96 9.04 3.14 9.05
N THR A 97 7.69 3.12 9.18
CA THR A 97 6.98 1.97 9.74
C THR A 97 7.22 0.72 8.92
N LEU A 98 7.17 0.82 7.58
CA LEU A 98 7.46 -0.30 6.71
C LEU A 98 8.91 -0.76 6.87
N ALA A 99 9.85 0.17 6.89
CA ALA A 99 11.27 -0.15 7.04
C ALA A 99 11.53 -0.88 8.37
N GLU A 100 10.97 -0.38 9.46
CA GLU A 100 11.09 -1.00 10.77
C GLU A 100 10.49 -2.40 10.79
N LYS A 101 9.35 -2.59 10.13
CA LYS A 101 8.70 -3.90 10.04
C LYS A 101 9.55 -4.89 9.27
N LEU A 102 10.16 -4.46 8.17
CA LEU A 102 11.04 -5.32 7.38
C LEU A 102 12.29 -5.71 8.17
N VAL A 103 12.86 -4.79 8.93
CA VAL A 103 14.02 -5.09 9.80
C VAL A 103 13.62 -6.14 10.85
N GLU A 104 12.47 -5.97 11.48
CA GLU A 104 11.96 -6.91 12.47
C GLU A 104 11.77 -8.30 11.87
N MET A 105 11.15 -8.37 10.67
CA MET A 105 10.96 -9.63 9.97
C MET A 105 12.28 -10.31 9.62
N ASN A 106 13.30 -9.52 9.25
CA ASN A 106 14.62 -10.05 8.94
C ASN A 106 15.30 -10.64 10.16
N ARG A 107 15.02 -10.13 11.35
CA ARG A 107 15.55 -10.69 12.59
C ARG A 107 14.97 -12.06 12.90
N GLU A 108 13.70 -12.28 12.57
CA GLU A 108 13.03 -13.56 12.80
C GLU A 108 13.47 -14.62 11.82
N GLU A 109 13.58 -14.25 10.56
CA GLU A 109 14.04 -15.11 9.49
C GLU A 109 14.65 -14.23 8.40
N THR A 110 15.87 -14.56 7.98
CA THR A 110 16.58 -13.76 6.98
C THR A 110 15.77 -13.57 5.70
N ILE A 111 15.63 -12.33 5.28
CA ILE A 111 14.93 -11.99 4.04
C ILE A 111 15.88 -12.21 2.87
N GLU A 112 15.46 -13.05 1.91
CA GLU A 112 16.21 -13.29 0.69
C GLU A 112 16.03 -12.17 -0.33
N SER A 113 14.80 -11.72 -0.49
CA SER A 113 14.49 -10.67 -1.47
C SER A 113 13.23 -9.92 -1.08
N ILE A 114 13.15 -8.68 -1.54
CA ILE A 114 11.97 -7.83 -1.38
C ILE A 114 11.60 -7.31 -2.76
N THR A 115 10.36 -7.56 -3.17
CA THR A 115 9.83 -7.06 -4.44
C THR A 115 8.75 -6.02 -4.13
N LEU A 116 8.84 -4.86 -4.75
CA LEU A 116 7.86 -3.79 -4.58
C LEU A 116 7.01 -3.68 -5.83
N ILE A 117 5.69 -3.68 -5.66
CA ILE A 117 4.74 -3.44 -6.75
C ILE A 117 3.67 -2.49 -6.24
N GLY A 118 2.96 -1.85 -7.15
CA GLY A 118 1.83 -1.00 -6.80
C GLY A 118 1.96 0.42 -7.32
N LEU A 119 1.33 1.35 -6.58
CA LEU A 119 1.20 2.77 -6.95
C LEU A 119 1.89 3.64 -5.92
N CYS A 120 2.11 4.93 -6.26
CA CYS A 120 2.62 5.95 -5.32
C CYS A 120 3.87 5.53 -4.57
N THR A 121 4.87 5.11 -5.31
CA THR A 121 6.12 4.59 -4.76
C THR A 121 7.17 5.65 -4.48
N ASP A 122 6.81 6.87 -4.39
CA ASP A 122 7.74 7.97 -4.14
C ASP A 122 8.61 7.80 -2.89
#